data_3c163ecbd1bab16e04d4127dd33a5e25
#
_entry.id   3c163ecbd1bab16e04d4127dd33a5e25
#
_cell.length_a   1.000
_cell.length_b   1.000
_cell.length_c   1.000
_cell.angle_alpha   90.00
_cell.angle_beta   90.00
_cell.angle_gamma   90.00
#
_symmetry.space_group_name_H-M   'P 1'
#
loop_
_entity.id
_entity.type
_entity.pdbx_description
1 polymer ?
#
loop_
_entity_poly.entity_id
_entity_poly.type
_entity_poly.pdbx_seq_one_letter_code
_entity_poly.pdbx_strand_id
1 'polypeptide(L)'
;MKTTFTINGVERTYECEPHESLRAVLRREGFFSVRFGAETGETGAAAVLFDGRLVSAEVMLAAQADGHTIETIEGLNPARGLHPIQQAFVDTGAIQSGYSTPATILAAKALIDSNPDPTEADVRDALSGILDRETGYLRPVHAVLRAAAMLRGEDVAPVEPALIEPLVELGGSPDMGAANSPLNLPPLAPRVIPSPEVPETNVVGKPEKKVDAIKLAKGHPAFVDD
;
A
#
# COMPACT_ATOMS: atom_id res chain seq x y z
N MET A 1 -15.14 -27.33 12.27
CA MET A 1 -14.14 -27.61 13.32
C MET A 1 -13.91 -26.36 14.15
N LYS A 2 -13.28 -26.52 15.34
CA LYS A 2 -12.87 -25.37 16.14
C LYS A 2 -11.38 -25.16 16.01
N THR A 3 -10.95 -23.93 15.86
CA THR A 3 -9.55 -23.53 15.84
C THR A 3 -9.35 -22.33 16.75
N THR A 4 -8.26 -22.28 17.49
CA THR A 4 -7.97 -21.21 18.45
C THR A 4 -6.68 -20.53 18.05
N PHE A 5 -6.75 -19.23 17.78
CA PHE A 5 -5.60 -18.41 17.42
C PHE A 5 -5.76 -16.97 17.90
N THR A 6 -4.66 -16.25 17.93
CA THR A 6 -4.62 -14.85 18.36
C THR A 6 -4.74 -13.93 17.15
N ILE A 7 -5.68 -12.98 17.19
CA ILE A 7 -5.76 -11.90 16.20
C ILE A 7 -5.53 -10.56 16.89
N ASN A 8 -4.54 -9.81 16.44
CA ASN A 8 -4.22 -8.48 16.98
C ASN A 8 -4.10 -8.47 18.52
N GLY A 9 -3.45 -9.51 19.07
CA GLY A 9 -3.23 -9.67 20.50
C GLY A 9 -4.41 -10.22 21.29
N VAL A 10 -5.51 -10.59 20.65
CA VAL A 10 -6.69 -11.17 21.30
C VAL A 10 -6.86 -12.62 20.88
N GLU A 11 -6.70 -13.56 21.81
CA GLU A 11 -6.94 -14.99 21.58
C GLU A 11 -8.45 -15.28 21.59
N ARG A 12 -8.90 -16.02 20.59
CA ARG A 12 -10.29 -16.47 20.46
C ARG A 12 -10.37 -17.83 19.77
N THR A 13 -11.45 -18.55 20.07
CA THR A 13 -11.81 -19.78 19.35
C THR A 13 -12.84 -19.49 18.30
N TYR A 14 -12.56 -19.93 17.08
CA TYR A 14 -13.40 -19.73 15.90
C TYR A 14 -13.95 -21.06 15.40
N GLU A 15 -15.17 -21.04 14.90
CA GLU A 15 -15.75 -22.16 14.18
C GLU A 15 -15.50 -21.99 12.69
N CYS A 16 -14.90 -22.97 12.06
CA CYS A 16 -14.61 -22.94 10.63
C CYS A 16 -14.83 -24.30 9.99
N GLU A 17 -15.10 -24.30 8.69
CA GLU A 17 -15.13 -25.52 7.88
C GLU A 17 -13.67 -25.94 7.56
N PRO A 18 -13.40 -27.24 7.35
CA PRO A 18 -12.03 -27.73 7.09
C PRO A 18 -11.35 -27.12 5.87
N HIS A 19 -12.13 -26.66 4.90
CA HIS A 19 -11.66 -26.05 3.64
C HIS A 19 -11.74 -24.51 3.65
N GLU A 20 -12.19 -23.90 4.76
CA GLU A 20 -12.40 -22.46 4.82
C GLU A 20 -11.04 -21.73 4.88
N SER A 21 -10.88 -20.71 4.01
CA SER A 21 -9.66 -19.90 4.03
C SER A 21 -9.59 -19.01 5.27
N LEU A 22 -8.37 -18.71 5.69
CA LEU A 22 -8.14 -17.77 6.80
C LEU A 22 -8.78 -16.41 6.51
N ARG A 23 -8.74 -15.94 5.25
CA ARG A 23 -9.41 -14.71 4.84
C ARG A 23 -10.92 -14.74 5.13
N ALA A 24 -11.59 -15.83 4.78
CA ALA A 24 -13.03 -15.95 4.98
C ALA A 24 -13.40 -15.82 6.47
N VAL A 25 -12.64 -16.49 7.34
CA VAL A 25 -12.84 -16.37 8.79
C VAL A 25 -12.57 -14.96 9.28
N LEU A 26 -11.44 -14.34 8.88
CA LEU A 26 -11.09 -12.98 9.30
C LEU A 26 -12.16 -11.97 8.88
N ARG A 27 -12.66 -12.04 7.65
CA ARG A 27 -13.71 -11.11 7.18
C ARG A 27 -15.04 -11.32 7.90
N ARG A 28 -15.43 -12.56 8.21
CA ARG A 28 -16.61 -12.87 9.01
C ARG A 28 -16.53 -12.27 10.43
N GLU A 29 -15.31 -12.21 10.97
CA GLU A 29 -15.03 -11.62 12.27
C GLU A 29 -14.85 -10.08 12.24
N GLY A 30 -15.03 -9.44 11.08
CA GLY A 30 -15.01 -8.00 10.92
C GLY A 30 -13.65 -7.39 10.54
N PHE A 31 -12.66 -8.21 10.17
CA PHE A 31 -11.36 -7.71 9.68
C PHE A 31 -11.44 -7.45 8.18
N PHE A 32 -12.12 -6.37 7.82
CA PHE A 32 -12.41 -6.03 6.42
C PHE A 32 -11.20 -5.56 5.62
N SER A 33 -10.10 -5.24 6.28
CA SER A 33 -8.85 -4.91 5.61
C SER A 33 -8.21 -6.08 4.86
N VAL A 34 -8.57 -7.32 5.22
CA VAL A 34 -8.11 -8.55 4.56
C VAL A 34 -8.97 -8.75 3.31
N ARG A 35 -8.53 -8.14 2.20
CA ARG A 35 -9.37 -8.00 1.00
C ARG A 35 -9.22 -9.15 0.03
N PHE A 36 -10.29 -9.39 -0.71
CA PHE A 36 -10.26 -10.35 -1.80
C PHE A 36 -9.47 -9.76 -2.98
N GLY A 37 -8.50 -10.49 -3.48
CA GLY A 37 -7.75 -10.09 -4.67
C GLY A 37 -7.92 -11.08 -5.82
N ALA A 38 -7.68 -12.35 -5.53
CA ALA A 38 -7.86 -13.46 -6.46
C ALA A 38 -7.90 -14.76 -5.66
N GLU A 39 -8.70 -15.74 -6.09
CA GLU A 39 -8.83 -17.04 -5.41
C GLU A 39 -7.51 -17.81 -5.30
N THR A 40 -6.59 -17.56 -6.21
CA THR A 40 -5.26 -18.15 -6.27
C THR A 40 -4.22 -17.40 -5.43
N GLY A 41 -4.61 -16.25 -4.84
CA GLY A 41 -3.78 -15.47 -3.91
C GLY A 41 -2.64 -14.67 -4.54
N GLU A 42 -2.50 -14.68 -5.87
CA GLU A 42 -1.38 -14.05 -6.57
C GLU A 42 -1.34 -12.52 -6.44
N THR A 43 -2.46 -11.87 -6.11
CA THR A 43 -2.50 -10.40 -5.98
C THR A 43 -1.91 -9.88 -4.68
N GLY A 44 -1.80 -10.73 -3.65
CA GLY A 44 -1.31 -10.34 -2.33
C GLY A 44 -2.25 -9.43 -1.53
N ALA A 45 -3.44 -9.06 -2.04
CA ALA A 45 -4.36 -8.13 -1.37
C ALA A 45 -4.89 -8.65 -0.02
N ALA A 46 -4.93 -9.98 0.17
CA ALA A 46 -5.33 -10.66 1.39
C ALA A 46 -4.16 -10.92 2.35
N ALA A 47 -3.07 -10.15 2.25
CA ALA A 47 -1.91 -10.38 3.09
C ALA A 47 -2.19 -10.04 4.56
N VAL A 48 -1.66 -10.88 5.44
CA VAL A 48 -1.63 -10.70 6.91
C VAL A 48 -0.23 -11.06 7.42
N LEU A 49 0.10 -10.67 8.64
CA LEU A 49 1.29 -11.20 9.30
C LEU A 49 0.89 -12.44 10.10
N PHE A 50 1.52 -13.55 9.81
CA PHE A 50 1.38 -14.83 10.48
C PHE A 50 2.69 -15.11 11.24
N ASP A 51 2.66 -15.04 12.55
CA ASP A 51 3.84 -15.09 13.40
C ASP A 51 4.94 -14.12 12.93
N GLY A 52 4.53 -12.91 12.54
CA GLY A 52 5.42 -11.85 12.05
C GLY A 52 5.85 -11.99 10.58
N ARG A 53 5.42 -13.02 9.85
CA ARG A 53 5.74 -13.21 8.44
C ARG A 53 4.55 -12.88 7.55
N LEU A 54 4.81 -12.17 6.46
CA LEU A 54 3.76 -11.85 5.48
C LEU A 54 3.31 -13.11 4.74
N VAL A 55 2.02 -13.42 4.82
CA VAL A 55 1.39 -14.54 4.11
C VAL A 55 0.08 -14.12 3.47
N SER A 56 -0.36 -14.82 2.44
CA SER A 56 -1.68 -14.61 1.84
C SER A 56 -2.73 -15.42 2.59
N ALA A 57 -3.64 -14.74 3.28
CA ALA A 57 -4.76 -15.38 3.97
C ALA A 57 -5.78 -16.03 3.01
N GLU A 58 -5.72 -15.74 1.71
CA GLU A 58 -6.57 -16.33 0.68
C GLU A 58 -6.31 -17.81 0.47
N VAL A 59 -5.03 -18.19 0.43
CA VAL A 59 -4.59 -19.58 0.15
C VAL A 59 -4.24 -20.36 1.41
N MET A 60 -4.27 -19.71 2.57
CA MET A 60 -4.08 -20.36 3.87
C MET A 60 -5.41 -20.84 4.42
N LEU A 61 -5.47 -22.07 4.90
CA LEU A 61 -6.65 -22.57 5.60
C LEU A 61 -6.73 -22.02 7.02
N ALA A 62 -7.93 -21.69 7.47
CA ALA A 62 -8.15 -21.23 8.85
C ALA A 62 -7.66 -22.24 9.89
N ALA A 63 -7.77 -23.54 9.58
CA ALA A 63 -7.27 -24.62 10.42
C ALA A 63 -5.76 -24.57 10.67
N GLN A 64 -4.98 -23.99 9.75
CA GLN A 64 -3.53 -23.85 9.90
C GLN A 64 -3.13 -22.74 10.88
N ALA A 65 -4.09 -21.88 11.26
CA ALA A 65 -3.84 -20.81 12.21
C ALA A 65 -3.93 -21.25 13.68
N ASP A 66 -4.30 -22.50 13.95
CA ASP A 66 -4.44 -23.01 15.32
C ASP A 66 -3.15 -22.86 16.12
N GLY A 67 -3.24 -22.16 17.26
CA GLY A 67 -2.09 -21.88 18.13
C GLY A 67 -1.16 -20.75 17.64
N HIS A 68 -1.46 -20.11 16.51
CA HIS A 68 -0.62 -19.07 15.91
C HIS A 68 -1.14 -17.66 16.15
N THR A 69 -0.32 -16.67 15.81
CA THR A 69 -0.65 -15.24 15.93
C THR A 69 -0.82 -14.61 14.56
N ILE A 70 -1.96 -13.95 14.37
CA ILE A 70 -2.29 -13.20 13.16
C ILE A 70 -2.32 -11.70 13.50
N GLU A 71 -1.67 -10.90 12.68
CA GLU A 71 -1.78 -9.44 12.76
C GLU A 71 -2.34 -8.90 11.44
N THR A 72 -3.38 -8.09 11.55
CA THR A 72 -4.00 -7.34 10.45
C THR A 72 -3.70 -5.86 10.61
N ILE A 73 -4.02 -5.05 9.60
CA ILE A 73 -3.78 -3.60 9.67
C ILE A 73 -4.53 -2.92 10.83
N GLU A 74 -5.67 -3.46 11.24
CA GLU A 74 -6.44 -2.97 12.37
C GLU A 74 -5.65 -3.07 13.68
N GLY A 75 -4.80 -4.09 13.82
CA GLY A 75 -3.90 -4.26 14.97
C GLY A 75 -2.79 -3.21 15.05
N LEU A 76 -2.45 -2.59 13.92
CA LEU A 76 -1.45 -1.55 13.86
C LEU A 76 -1.97 -0.20 14.36
N ASN A 77 -3.28 -0.02 14.43
CA ASN A 77 -3.89 1.26 14.78
C ASN A 77 -3.60 1.63 16.24
N PRO A 78 -2.85 2.70 16.53
CA PRO A 78 -2.67 3.18 17.88
C PRO A 78 -3.97 3.77 18.43
N ALA A 79 -4.08 3.91 19.75
CA ALA A 79 -5.25 4.52 20.39
C ALA A 79 -5.52 5.95 19.90
N ARG A 80 -4.49 6.67 19.47
CA ARG A 80 -4.60 8.01 18.89
C ARG A 80 -3.63 8.15 17.71
N GLY A 81 -4.08 8.82 16.66
CA GLY A 81 -3.26 9.10 15.47
C GLY A 81 -3.11 7.91 14.54
N LEU A 82 -1.95 7.81 13.91
CA LEU A 82 -1.54 6.79 12.96
C LEU A 82 -0.22 6.16 13.41
N HIS A 83 -0.02 4.91 13.11
CA HIS A 83 1.31 4.30 13.21
C HIS A 83 2.29 5.00 12.24
N PRO A 84 3.59 5.13 12.55
CA PRO A 84 4.54 5.81 11.66
C PRO A 84 4.50 5.33 10.20
N ILE A 85 4.34 4.03 9.97
CA ILE A 85 4.19 3.47 8.62
C ILE A 85 2.92 4.01 7.95
N GLN A 86 1.77 3.99 8.63
CA GLN A 86 0.52 4.54 8.10
C GLN A 86 0.64 6.04 7.82
N GLN A 87 1.28 6.79 8.72
CA GLN A 87 1.51 8.22 8.56
C GLN A 87 2.35 8.51 7.32
N ALA A 88 3.43 7.76 7.12
CA ALA A 88 4.30 7.91 5.95
C ALA A 88 3.55 7.69 4.63
N PHE A 89 2.65 6.67 4.57
CA PHE A 89 1.81 6.43 3.39
C PHE A 89 0.84 7.58 3.10
N VAL A 90 0.26 8.18 4.14
CA VAL A 90 -0.62 9.35 4.00
C VAL A 90 0.18 10.58 3.54
N ASP A 91 1.35 10.82 4.15
CA ASP A 91 2.16 12.02 3.88
C ASP A 91 2.76 12.01 2.47
N THR A 92 3.23 10.85 2.01
CA THR A 92 3.80 10.71 0.65
C THR A 92 2.75 10.62 -0.45
N GLY A 93 1.47 10.52 -0.09
CA GLY A 93 0.39 10.29 -1.05
C GLY A 93 0.49 8.91 -1.73
N ALA A 94 0.99 7.91 -1.01
CA ALA A 94 1.14 6.54 -1.52
C ALA A 94 -0.18 5.76 -1.61
N ILE A 95 -1.29 6.38 -1.27
CA ILE A 95 -2.62 5.77 -1.29
C ILE A 95 -3.40 6.33 -2.47
N GLN A 96 -3.60 5.53 -3.51
CA GLN A 96 -4.37 5.88 -4.69
C GLN A 96 -5.76 5.24 -4.63
N SER A 97 -5.89 3.95 -4.97
CA SER A 97 -7.15 3.22 -4.79
C SER A 97 -7.44 2.96 -3.32
N GLY A 98 -6.41 2.57 -2.58
CA GLY A 98 -6.49 2.19 -1.18
C GLY A 98 -6.89 0.73 -0.99
N TYR A 99 -7.08 -0.03 -2.07
CA TYR A 99 -7.52 -1.42 -1.97
C TYR A 99 -6.41 -2.33 -1.43
N SER A 100 -5.22 -2.25 -1.99
CA SER A 100 -4.04 -3.02 -1.56
C SER A 100 -3.28 -2.37 -0.41
N THR A 101 -3.61 -1.15 -0.04
CA THR A 101 -2.89 -0.37 0.98
C THR A 101 -2.69 -1.11 2.31
N PRO A 102 -3.68 -1.81 2.88
CA PRO A 102 -3.48 -2.58 4.11
C PRO A 102 -2.38 -3.64 3.97
N ALA A 103 -2.42 -4.41 2.88
CA ALA A 103 -1.42 -5.44 2.59
C ALA A 103 -0.03 -4.82 2.39
N THR A 104 0.07 -3.70 1.67
CA THR A 104 1.31 -2.98 1.42
C THR A 104 1.93 -2.45 2.71
N ILE A 105 1.12 -1.92 3.62
CA ILE A 105 1.58 -1.45 4.95
C ILE A 105 2.07 -2.62 5.80
N LEU A 106 1.39 -3.77 5.78
CA LEU A 106 1.84 -4.97 6.51
C LEU A 106 3.14 -5.54 5.93
N ALA A 107 3.31 -5.51 4.60
CA ALA A 107 4.58 -5.88 3.97
C ALA A 107 5.72 -4.94 4.38
N ALA A 108 5.45 -3.63 4.41
CA ALA A 108 6.39 -2.64 4.91
C ALA A 108 6.76 -2.89 6.38
N LYS A 109 5.78 -3.24 7.22
CA LYS A 109 6.03 -3.58 8.61
C LYS A 109 6.93 -4.80 8.74
N ALA A 110 6.62 -5.90 8.04
CA ALA A 110 7.43 -7.11 8.07
C ALA A 110 8.89 -6.86 7.63
N LEU A 111 9.07 -6.02 6.61
CA LEU A 111 10.41 -5.61 6.17
C LEU A 111 11.14 -4.81 7.26
N ILE A 112 10.52 -3.75 7.78
CA ILE A 112 11.17 -2.85 8.76
C ILE A 112 11.46 -3.57 10.08
N ASP A 113 10.59 -4.48 10.52
CA ASP A 113 10.81 -5.29 11.71
C ASP A 113 12.03 -6.22 11.56
N SER A 114 12.30 -6.70 10.34
CA SER A 114 13.46 -7.57 10.04
C SER A 114 14.71 -6.80 9.63
N ASN A 115 14.55 -5.67 8.97
CA ASN A 115 15.60 -4.78 8.51
C ASN A 115 15.20 -3.31 8.77
N PRO A 116 15.63 -2.71 9.87
CA PRO A 116 15.26 -1.33 10.22
C PRO A 116 15.82 -0.25 9.29
N ASP A 117 16.82 -0.57 8.47
CA ASP A 117 17.43 0.35 7.50
C ASP A 117 17.42 -0.25 6.08
N PRO A 118 16.21 -0.41 5.50
CA PRO A 118 16.08 -1.04 4.20
C PRO A 118 16.57 -0.12 3.08
N THR A 119 17.19 -0.71 2.07
CA THR A 119 17.48 -0.05 0.80
C THR A 119 16.22 0.02 -0.07
N GLU A 120 16.24 0.87 -1.11
CA GLU A 120 15.16 0.89 -2.11
C GLU A 120 14.94 -0.48 -2.76
N ALA A 121 16.01 -1.24 -3.00
CA ALA A 121 15.92 -2.58 -3.56
C ALA A 121 15.21 -3.55 -2.61
N ASP A 122 15.52 -3.51 -1.31
CA ASP A 122 14.85 -4.32 -0.29
C ASP A 122 13.35 -4.00 -0.24
N VAL A 123 12.99 -2.71 -0.32
CA VAL A 123 11.60 -2.29 -0.33
C VAL A 123 10.87 -2.80 -1.57
N ARG A 124 11.48 -2.68 -2.74
CA ARG A 124 10.89 -3.17 -4.00
C ARG A 124 10.69 -4.68 -3.97
N ASP A 125 11.63 -5.42 -3.42
CA ASP A 125 11.53 -6.87 -3.23
C ASP A 125 10.39 -7.23 -2.27
N ALA A 126 10.35 -6.59 -1.11
CA ALA A 126 9.31 -6.84 -0.09
C ALA A 126 7.88 -6.53 -0.58
N LEU A 127 7.72 -5.56 -1.46
CA LEU A 127 6.43 -5.18 -2.04
C LEU A 127 6.07 -5.97 -3.31
N SER A 128 6.99 -6.75 -3.86
CA SER A 128 6.82 -7.44 -5.16
C SER A 128 5.66 -8.44 -5.19
N GLY A 129 5.29 -8.99 -4.03
CA GLY A 129 4.16 -9.90 -3.89
C GLY A 129 2.77 -9.23 -3.84
N ILE A 130 2.70 -7.90 -3.87
CA ILE A 130 1.44 -7.16 -3.85
C ILE A 130 1.25 -6.51 -5.21
N LEU A 131 0.43 -7.16 -6.04
CA LEU A 131 0.25 -6.82 -7.45
C LEU A 131 -0.86 -5.79 -7.62
N ASP A 132 -0.57 -4.55 -7.26
CA ASP A 132 -1.47 -3.42 -7.46
C ASP A 132 -0.68 -2.19 -7.92
N ARG A 133 -1.13 -1.53 -8.98
CA ARG A 133 -0.47 -0.36 -9.54
C ARG A 133 -0.87 0.91 -8.80
N GLU A 134 -0.44 1.03 -7.56
CA GLU A 134 -0.61 2.23 -6.74
C GLU A 134 0.45 3.28 -7.07
N THR A 135 0.02 4.47 -7.48
CA THR A 135 0.88 5.65 -7.73
C THR A 135 2.16 5.38 -8.58
N GLY A 136 2.08 4.41 -9.51
CA GLY A 136 3.20 4.00 -10.36
C GLY A 136 4.35 3.34 -9.60
N TYR A 137 4.08 2.75 -8.44
CA TYR A 137 5.03 2.03 -7.56
C TYR A 137 6.06 2.90 -6.83
N LEU A 138 6.22 4.17 -7.18
CA LEU A 138 7.27 5.02 -6.62
C LEU A 138 6.93 5.51 -5.20
N ARG A 139 5.70 6.01 -5.01
CA ARG A 139 5.29 6.58 -3.72
C ARG A 139 5.23 5.56 -2.58
N PRO A 140 4.77 4.31 -2.77
CA PRO A 140 4.88 3.27 -1.75
C PRO A 140 6.33 3.02 -1.31
N VAL A 141 7.28 3.00 -2.24
CA VAL A 141 8.72 2.85 -1.91
C VAL A 141 9.19 4.02 -1.04
N HIS A 142 8.90 5.25 -1.43
CA HIS A 142 9.23 6.44 -0.63
C HIS A 142 8.57 6.41 0.74
N ALA A 143 7.31 5.94 0.83
CA ALA A 143 6.60 5.81 2.10
C ALA A 143 7.31 4.84 3.05
N VAL A 144 7.75 3.69 2.56
CA VAL A 144 8.45 2.69 3.39
C VAL A 144 9.79 3.21 3.88
N LEU A 145 10.60 3.80 2.99
CA LEU A 145 11.89 4.39 3.38
C LEU A 145 11.70 5.51 4.41
N ARG A 146 10.71 6.38 4.21
CA ARG A 146 10.34 7.42 5.16
C ARG A 146 9.91 6.83 6.51
N ALA A 147 9.07 5.81 6.50
CA ALA A 147 8.61 5.14 7.72
C ALA A 147 9.76 4.52 8.50
N ALA A 148 10.70 3.87 7.80
CA ALA A 148 11.89 3.32 8.41
C ALA A 148 12.74 4.41 9.12
N ALA A 149 12.97 5.54 8.44
CA ALA A 149 13.66 6.69 9.04
C ALA A 149 12.93 7.23 10.29
N MET A 150 11.61 7.40 10.22
CA MET A 150 10.78 7.83 11.36
C MET A 150 10.89 6.85 12.53
N LEU A 151 10.89 5.54 12.28
CA LEU A 151 10.98 4.52 13.33
C LEU A 151 12.38 4.44 13.96
N ARG A 152 13.44 4.81 13.22
CA ARG A 152 14.78 4.98 13.77
C ARG A 152 14.95 6.29 14.58
N GLY A 153 13.93 7.14 14.60
CA GLY A 153 13.96 8.42 15.32
C GLY A 153 14.68 9.54 14.58
N GLU A 154 14.84 9.40 13.27
CA GLU A 154 15.44 10.45 12.44
C GLU A 154 14.48 11.63 12.27
N ASP A 155 15.01 12.84 12.18
CA ASP A 155 14.23 14.02 11.83
C ASP A 155 13.91 14.00 10.33
N VAL A 156 12.68 13.63 10.02
CA VAL A 156 12.24 13.49 8.64
C VAL A 156 11.49 14.75 8.21
N ALA A 157 12.07 15.49 7.27
CA ALA A 157 11.48 16.70 6.74
C ALA A 157 10.02 16.47 6.27
N PRO A 158 9.14 17.47 6.41
CA PRO A 158 7.80 17.41 5.81
C PRO A 158 7.93 17.05 4.32
N VAL A 159 7.00 16.23 3.83
CA VAL A 159 6.92 15.96 2.39
C VAL A 159 6.46 17.26 1.73
N GLU A 160 7.41 17.92 1.09
CA GLU A 160 7.03 19.04 0.23
C GLU A 160 6.21 18.49 -0.95
N PRO A 161 5.15 19.20 -1.32
CA PRO A 161 4.50 18.91 -2.57
C PRO A 161 5.57 18.98 -3.66
N ALA A 162 5.78 17.88 -4.36
CA ALA A 162 6.55 17.97 -5.58
C ALA A 162 5.89 19.07 -6.41
N LEU A 163 6.52 20.22 -6.48
CA LEU A 163 6.26 21.16 -7.54
C LEU A 163 6.34 20.31 -8.78
N ILE A 164 5.24 20.16 -9.50
CA ILE A 164 5.28 19.66 -10.86
C ILE A 164 6.10 20.76 -11.54
N GLU A 165 7.41 20.57 -11.56
CA GLU A 165 8.24 21.40 -12.42
C GLU A 165 7.57 21.30 -13.77
N PRO A 166 7.15 22.42 -14.32
CA PRO A 166 6.50 22.38 -15.61
C PRO A 166 7.46 21.62 -16.49
N LEU A 167 7.01 20.53 -17.11
CA LEU A 167 7.75 19.68 -18.04
C LEU A 167 8.28 20.48 -19.28
N VAL A 168 8.47 21.78 -19.12
CA VAL A 168 8.95 22.74 -20.10
C VAL A 168 10.42 22.50 -20.46
N GLU A 169 11.22 21.88 -19.58
CA GLU A 169 12.62 21.59 -19.88
C GLU A 169 12.87 20.19 -20.45
N LEU A 170 11.86 19.39 -20.69
CA LEU A 170 11.96 18.26 -21.62
C LEU A 170 11.83 18.70 -23.09
N GLY A 171 12.05 19.97 -23.35
CA GLY A 171 12.24 20.57 -24.66
C GLY A 171 13.59 20.28 -25.30
N GLY A 172 14.17 19.25 -25.04
CA GLY A 172 15.33 18.66 -25.62
C GLY A 172 15.24 17.17 -25.42
N SER A 173 14.26 16.52 -26.01
CA SER A 173 14.49 15.15 -26.39
C SER A 173 15.76 15.20 -27.27
N PRO A 174 16.94 14.76 -26.78
CA PRO A 174 18.00 14.49 -27.70
C PRO A 174 17.35 13.54 -28.67
N ASP A 175 17.49 13.81 -29.94
CA ASP A 175 17.06 13.07 -31.09
C ASP A 175 17.07 11.55 -30.80
N MET A 176 16.11 11.07 -30.08
CA MET A 176 15.78 9.66 -29.92
C MET A 176 15.10 9.31 -31.25
N GLY A 177 15.95 9.38 -32.27
CA GLY A 177 15.75 9.03 -33.62
C GLY A 177 14.39 8.49 -33.97
N ALA A 178 13.43 9.38 -34.26
CA ALA A 178 12.22 8.99 -34.95
C ALA A 178 12.49 8.21 -36.23
N ALA A 179 13.77 8.16 -36.66
CA ALA A 179 14.24 7.45 -37.82
C ALA A 179 14.37 5.93 -37.65
N ASN A 180 14.34 5.38 -36.44
CA ASN A 180 14.57 3.94 -36.21
C ASN A 180 13.47 3.24 -35.41
N SER A 181 12.28 3.83 -35.24
CA SER A 181 11.15 3.10 -34.71
C SER A 181 10.57 2.19 -35.81
N PRO A 182 10.60 0.86 -35.64
CA PRO A 182 10.02 -0.05 -36.62
C PRO A 182 8.50 0.05 -36.74
N LEU A 183 7.87 0.88 -35.92
CA LEU A 183 6.42 0.99 -35.81
C LEU A 183 5.82 2.23 -36.48
N ASN A 184 6.61 3.08 -37.10
CA ASN A 184 6.14 4.28 -37.84
C ASN A 184 4.99 5.00 -37.10
N LEU A 185 5.12 5.13 -35.75
CA LEU A 185 4.11 5.77 -34.93
C LEU A 185 4.02 7.26 -35.27
N PRO A 186 2.80 7.81 -35.41
CA PRO A 186 2.65 9.24 -35.62
C PRO A 186 3.30 10.00 -34.45
N PRO A 187 3.83 11.20 -34.70
CA PRO A 187 4.37 12.02 -33.62
C PRO A 187 3.33 12.16 -32.52
N LEU A 188 3.76 12.00 -31.28
CA LEU A 188 2.90 12.17 -30.11
C LEU A 188 2.14 13.51 -30.26
N ALA A 189 0.84 13.46 -30.05
CA ALA A 189 0.01 14.66 -30.09
C ALA A 189 0.65 15.77 -29.24
N PRO A 190 0.60 17.02 -29.71
CA PRO A 190 1.20 18.12 -28.98
C PRO A 190 0.66 18.15 -27.56
N ARG A 191 1.55 18.24 -26.58
CA ARG A 191 1.16 18.38 -25.18
C ARG A 191 0.28 19.62 -25.03
N VAL A 192 -0.86 19.45 -24.40
CA VAL A 192 -1.66 20.61 -23.98
C VAL A 192 -0.87 21.30 -22.89
N ILE A 193 -0.22 22.40 -23.23
CA ILE A 193 0.43 23.27 -22.24
C ILE A 193 -0.68 24.15 -21.68
N PRO A 194 -0.94 24.13 -20.36
CA PRO A 194 -1.91 25.04 -19.78
C PRO A 194 -1.53 26.48 -20.14
N SER A 195 -2.53 27.28 -20.56
CA SER A 195 -2.30 28.68 -20.82
C SER A 195 -1.76 29.37 -19.56
N PRO A 196 -0.76 30.23 -19.64
CA PRO A 196 -0.30 31.01 -18.50
C PRO A 196 -1.38 31.95 -17.93
N GLU A 197 -2.49 32.13 -18.65
CA GLU A 197 -3.64 32.91 -18.22
C GLU A 197 -4.65 32.10 -17.36
N VAL A 198 -4.40 30.82 -17.06
CA VAL A 198 -5.28 30.09 -16.15
C VAL A 198 -5.14 30.68 -14.74
N PRO A 199 -6.21 31.23 -14.17
CA PRO A 199 -6.13 31.82 -12.84
C PRO A 199 -5.72 30.76 -11.81
N GLU A 200 -4.91 31.18 -10.83
CA GLU A 200 -4.58 30.30 -9.71
C GLU A 200 -5.85 29.77 -9.06
N THR A 201 -5.95 28.47 -8.97
CA THR A 201 -7.10 27.82 -8.32
C THR A 201 -6.80 27.57 -6.84
N ASN A 202 -7.84 27.41 -6.03
CA ASN A 202 -7.67 27.14 -4.61
C ASN A 202 -7.28 25.68 -4.33
N VAL A 203 -7.55 24.75 -5.25
CA VAL A 203 -7.38 23.31 -5.08
C VAL A 203 -6.59 22.70 -6.22
N VAL A 204 -6.96 22.98 -7.47
CA VAL A 204 -6.30 22.40 -8.65
C VAL A 204 -4.84 22.86 -8.72
N GLY A 205 -3.92 21.92 -8.88
CA GLY A 205 -2.48 22.19 -8.90
C GLY A 205 -1.84 22.33 -7.51
N LYS A 206 -2.60 22.13 -6.42
CA LYS A 206 -2.07 22.07 -5.06
C LYS A 206 -2.00 20.63 -4.57
N PRO A 207 -1.03 20.30 -3.73
CA PRO A 207 -0.81 18.94 -3.21
C PRO A 207 -1.75 18.66 -2.03
N GLU A 208 -3.02 18.55 -2.30
CA GLU A 208 -3.99 18.20 -1.28
C GLU A 208 -3.90 16.73 -0.90
N LYS A 209 -4.00 16.44 0.39
CA LYS A 209 -4.06 15.05 0.87
C LYS A 209 -5.37 14.41 0.43
N LYS A 210 -5.30 13.15 0.02
CA LYS A 210 -6.50 12.35 -0.31
C LYS A 210 -7.44 12.32 0.91
N VAL A 211 -8.70 12.70 0.71
CA VAL A 211 -9.69 12.92 1.79
C VAL A 211 -9.88 11.69 2.67
N ASP A 212 -9.90 10.50 2.08
CA ASP A 212 -10.11 9.22 2.75
C ASP A 212 -8.80 8.47 3.07
N ALA A 213 -7.64 9.08 2.86
CA ALA A 213 -6.34 8.43 3.03
C ALA A 213 -6.17 7.81 4.44
N ILE A 214 -6.56 8.55 5.48
CA ILE A 214 -6.46 8.07 6.87
C ILE A 214 -7.35 6.85 7.09
N LYS A 215 -8.59 6.89 6.58
CA LYS A 215 -9.55 5.78 6.66
C LYS A 215 -8.98 4.53 6.01
N LEU A 216 -8.43 4.66 4.81
CA LEU A 216 -7.84 3.58 4.03
C LEU A 216 -6.56 3.02 4.68
N ALA A 217 -5.70 3.89 5.20
CA ALA A 217 -4.48 3.48 5.91
C ALA A 217 -4.78 2.68 7.19
N LYS A 218 -5.93 2.92 7.83
CA LYS A 218 -6.39 2.19 9.02
C LYS A 218 -7.11 0.88 8.71
N GLY A 219 -7.35 0.57 7.44
CA GLY A 219 -8.08 -0.62 7.02
C GLY A 219 -9.60 -0.57 7.25
N HIS A 220 -10.16 0.61 7.49
CA HIS A 220 -11.60 0.73 7.68
C HIS A 220 -12.38 0.37 6.42
N PRO A 221 -13.61 -0.16 6.53
CA PRO A 221 -14.48 -0.45 5.40
C PRO A 221 -14.65 0.76 4.48
N ALA A 222 -14.45 0.58 3.19
CA ALA A 222 -14.48 1.67 2.22
C ALA A 222 -14.97 1.25 0.82
N PHE A 223 -15.12 -0.05 0.59
CA PHE A 223 -15.48 -0.63 -0.70
C PHE A 223 -16.79 -1.39 -0.61
N VAL A 224 -17.40 -1.65 -1.77
CA VAL A 224 -18.71 -2.32 -1.86
C VAL A 224 -18.65 -3.73 -1.27
N ASP A 225 -17.51 -4.39 -1.35
CA ASP A 225 -17.31 -5.75 -0.84
C ASP A 225 -17.00 -5.80 0.68
N ASP A 226 -16.85 -4.67 1.29
CA ASP A 226 -16.64 -4.56 2.73
C ASP A 226 -18.00 -4.58 3.45
#